data_7d40065228d7356a371e1dc06d38a130
#
_entry.id   7d40065228d7356a371e1dc06d38a130
#
_cell.length_a   1.000
_cell.length_b   1.000
_cell.length_c   1.000
_cell.angle_alpha   90.00
_cell.angle_beta   90.00
_cell.angle_gamma   90.00
#
_symmetry.space_group_name_H-M   'P 1'
#
loop_
_entity.id
_entity.type
_entity.pdbx_description
1 polymer ?
#
loop_
_entity_poly.entity_id
_entity_poly.type
_entity_poly.pdbx_seq_one_letter_code
_entity_poly.pdbx_strand_id
1 'polypeptide(L)'
;MTKTQNPDAAAVAEAEASLREEHRQMADLLNRICGETGLPALRTLLDELHTTLKEHYAHEEYPGGLYDSMGALSREFRDIVRQLVDEHYRMLSAVSGLSRRARDSGEQEPKDLIQEAHQIVASLRLHESREHELAAAALRRAENR
;
A
#
# COMPACT_ATOMS: atom_id res chain seq x y z
N MET A 1 -27.64 -20.55 -16.95
CA MET A 1 -27.35 -20.79 -15.52
C MET A 1 -26.37 -19.75 -15.01
N THR A 2 -26.83 -18.84 -14.18
CA THR A 2 -25.97 -17.92 -13.48
C THR A 2 -25.19 -18.72 -12.43
N LYS A 3 -23.87 -18.80 -12.59
CA LYS A 3 -22.99 -19.33 -11.54
C LYS A 3 -23.20 -18.49 -10.29
N THR A 4 -23.70 -19.10 -9.23
CA THR A 4 -23.77 -18.44 -7.93
C THR A 4 -22.33 -18.20 -7.50
N GLN A 5 -21.94 -16.94 -7.42
CA GLN A 5 -20.59 -16.56 -7.00
C GLN A 5 -20.37 -17.00 -5.56
N ASN A 6 -19.24 -17.66 -5.30
CA ASN A 6 -18.84 -18.04 -3.95
C ASN A 6 -18.73 -16.77 -3.09
N PRO A 7 -19.40 -16.72 -1.90
CA PRO A 7 -19.39 -15.50 -1.07
C PRO A 7 -17.97 -15.06 -0.64
N ASP A 8 -17.05 -15.99 -0.41
CA ASP A 8 -15.67 -15.65 -0.05
C ASP A 8 -14.94 -15.01 -1.22
N ALA A 9 -15.11 -15.56 -2.43
CA ALA A 9 -14.54 -14.99 -3.65
C ALA A 9 -15.12 -13.60 -3.94
N ALA A 10 -16.44 -13.45 -3.77
CA ALA A 10 -17.10 -12.16 -3.93
C ALA A 10 -16.57 -11.11 -2.96
N ALA A 11 -16.37 -11.47 -1.69
CA ALA A 11 -15.86 -10.56 -0.68
C ALA A 11 -14.46 -10.04 -1.03
N VAL A 12 -13.55 -10.91 -1.48
CA VAL A 12 -12.20 -10.52 -1.91
C VAL A 12 -12.28 -9.61 -3.15
N ALA A 13 -13.06 -10.01 -4.15
CA ALA A 13 -13.19 -9.27 -5.40
C ALA A 13 -13.79 -7.86 -5.19
N GLU A 14 -14.81 -7.75 -4.36
CA GLU A 14 -15.45 -6.47 -4.04
C GLU A 14 -14.50 -5.55 -3.26
N ALA A 15 -13.77 -6.10 -2.30
CA ALA A 15 -12.81 -5.34 -1.52
C ALA A 15 -11.68 -4.81 -2.41
N GLU A 16 -11.13 -5.65 -3.30
CA GLU A 16 -10.13 -5.22 -4.27
C GLU A 16 -10.66 -4.12 -5.19
N ALA A 17 -11.86 -4.29 -5.71
CA ALA A 17 -12.48 -3.31 -6.60
C ALA A 17 -12.67 -1.96 -5.90
N SER A 18 -13.03 -1.96 -4.62
CA SER A 18 -13.22 -0.73 -3.84
C SER A 18 -11.93 0.05 -3.63
N LEU A 19 -10.77 -0.61 -3.69
CA LEU A 19 -9.46 0.01 -3.50
C LEU A 19 -8.78 0.44 -4.80
N ARG A 20 -9.37 0.12 -5.95
CA ARG A 20 -8.75 0.34 -7.26
C ARG A 20 -8.40 1.80 -7.52
N GLU A 21 -9.29 2.72 -7.19
CA GLU A 21 -9.06 4.16 -7.35
C GLU A 21 -7.93 4.66 -6.44
N GLU A 22 -7.90 4.18 -5.19
CA GLU A 22 -6.83 4.52 -4.25
C GLU A 22 -5.47 4.02 -4.74
N HIS A 23 -5.42 2.80 -5.29
CA HIS A 23 -4.19 2.26 -5.89
C HIS A 23 -3.70 3.11 -7.05
N ARG A 24 -4.63 3.57 -7.90
CA ARG A 24 -4.29 4.42 -9.05
C ARG A 24 -3.75 5.77 -8.59
N GLN A 25 -4.40 6.40 -7.62
CA GLN A 25 -3.95 7.68 -7.05
C GLN A 25 -2.58 7.54 -6.41
N MET A 26 -2.34 6.44 -5.70
CA MET A 26 -1.04 6.17 -5.09
C MET A 26 0.04 5.98 -6.15
N ALA A 27 -0.23 5.21 -7.20
CA ALA A 27 0.73 4.99 -8.29
C ALA A 27 1.12 6.32 -8.95
N ASP A 28 0.16 7.21 -9.18
CA ASP A 28 0.40 8.54 -9.73
C ASP A 28 1.29 9.36 -8.81
N LEU A 29 1.01 9.35 -7.52
CA LEU A 29 1.78 10.08 -6.51
C LEU A 29 3.22 9.57 -6.43
N LEU A 30 3.42 8.25 -6.47
CA LEU A 30 4.76 7.65 -6.48
C LEU A 30 5.55 8.05 -7.74
N ASN A 31 4.89 8.11 -8.89
CA ASN A 31 5.52 8.58 -10.13
C ASN A 31 5.95 10.04 -10.01
N ARG A 32 5.13 10.89 -9.41
CA ARG A 32 5.45 12.30 -9.20
C ARG A 32 6.65 12.47 -8.25
N ILE A 33 6.72 11.66 -7.21
CA ILE A 33 7.88 11.67 -6.28
C ILE A 33 9.15 11.28 -7.03
N CYS A 34 9.11 10.26 -7.86
CA CYS A 34 10.27 9.82 -8.65
C CYS A 34 10.74 10.87 -9.66
N GLY A 35 9.85 11.72 -10.14
CA GLY A 35 10.18 12.78 -11.08
C GLY A 35 10.64 14.09 -10.44
N GLU A 36 10.53 14.22 -9.12
CA GLU A 36 10.82 15.47 -8.42
C GLU A 36 12.28 15.58 -8.05
N THR A 37 12.88 16.73 -8.35
CA THR A 37 14.27 17.04 -8.04
C THR A 37 14.43 18.22 -7.08
N GLY A 38 13.34 18.94 -6.78
CA GLY A 38 13.33 20.07 -5.85
C GLY A 38 12.89 19.66 -4.47
N LEU A 39 13.62 20.09 -3.44
CA LEU A 39 13.35 19.72 -2.06
C LEU A 39 12.00 20.25 -1.52
N PRO A 40 11.60 21.50 -1.78
CA PRO A 40 10.30 21.98 -1.30
C PRO A 40 9.12 21.20 -1.87
N ALA A 41 9.16 20.88 -3.17
CA ALA A 41 8.12 20.09 -3.81
C ALA A 41 8.13 18.63 -3.30
N LEU A 42 9.31 18.07 -3.07
CA LEU A 42 9.45 16.74 -2.51
C LEU A 42 8.80 16.66 -1.13
N ARG A 43 9.02 17.67 -0.27
CA ARG A 43 8.39 17.71 1.06
C ARG A 43 6.87 17.68 0.97
N THR A 44 6.31 18.48 0.08
CA THR A 44 4.86 18.52 -0.13
C THR A 44 4.34 17.15 -0.58
N LEU A 45 5.04 16.50 -1.51
CA LEU A 45 4.66 15.19 -2.03
C LEU A 45 4.77 14.10 -0.95
N LEU A 46 5.79 14.16 -0.09
CA LEU A 46 5.95 13.22 1.02
C LEU A 46 4.85 13.36 2.07
N ASP A 47 4.44 14.58 2.37
CA ASP A 47 3.32 14.82 3.29
C ASP A 47 2.01 14.28 2.72
N GLU A 48 1.78 14.51 1.43
CA GLU A 48 0.63 13.98 0.70
C GLU A 48 0.67 12.44 0.68
N LEU A 49 1.84 11.86 0.44
CA LEU A 49 2.03 10.41 0.46
C LEU A 49 1.69 9.82 1.82
N HIS A 50 2.18 10.44 2.90
CA HIS A 50 1.90 9.96 4.26
C HIS A 50 0.38 9.92 4.54
N THR A 51 -0.33 11.00 4.20
CA THR A 51 -1.78 11.08 4.38
C THR A 51 -2.50 10.03 3.54
N THR A 52 -2.12 9.89 2.27
CA THR A 52 -2.71 8.93 1.34
C THR A 52 -2.50 7.50 1.80
N LEU A 53 -1.28 7.15 2.22
CA LEU A 53 -0.96 5.82 2.74
C LEU A 53 -1.74 5.49 3.99
N LYS A 54 -1.83 6.44 4.91
CA LYS A 54 -2.56 6.24 6.17
C LYS A 54 -4.02 5.90 5.93
N GLU A 55 -4.67 6.63 5.04
CA GLU A 55 -6.06 6.37 4.66
C GLU A 55 -6.22 5.05 3.92
N HIS A 56 -5.34 4.79 2.96
CA HIS A 56 -5.37 3.56 2.16
C HIS A 56 -5.18 2.31 3.03
N TYR A 57 -4.20 2.32 3.93
CA TYR A 57 -3.95 1.21 4.83
C TYR A 57 -5.10 0.99 5.81
N ALA A 58 -5.72 2.08 6.28
CA ALA A 58 -6.91 1.98 7.13
C ALA A 58 -8.06 1.28 6.40
N HIS A 59 -8.26 1.56 5.12
CA HIS A 59 -9.30 0.92 4.30
C HIS A 59 -8.99 -0.56 4.08
N GLU A 60 -7.73 -0.91 3.84
CA GLU A 60 -7.33 -2.31 3.67
C GLU A 60 -7.50 -3.14 4.94
N GLU A 61 -7.22 -2.53 6.10
CA GLU A 61 -7.28 -3.16 7.41
C GLU A 61 -8.66 -3.06 8.08
N TYR A 62 -9.59 -2.34 7.47
CA TYR A 62 -10.92 -2.12 8.03
C TYR A 62 -11.66 -3.45 8.20
N PRO A 63 -12.42 -3.64 9.30
CA PRO A 63 -13.21 -4.85 9.49
C PRO A 63 -14.14 -5.10 8.29
N GLY A 64 -14.06 -6.31 7.73
CA GLY A 64 -14.77 -6.67 6.50
C GLY A 64 -14.11 -6.22 5.21
N GLY A 65 -12.95 -5.55 5.28
CA GLY A 65 -12.19 -5.12 4.11
C GLY A 65 -11.35 -6.23 3.49
N LEU A 66 -10.37 -5.83 2.67
CA LEU A 66 -9.56 -6.77 1.89
C LEU A 66 -8.80 -7.76 2.78
N TYR A 67 -8.13 -7.27 3.80
CA TYR A 67 -7.30 -8.12 4.67
C TYR A 67 -8.12 -9.12 5.47
N ASP A 68 -9.26 -8.68 6.01
CA ASP A 68 -10.19 -9.60 6.67
C ASP A 68 -10.71 -10.67 5.72
N SER A 69 -11.08 -10.26 4.51
CA SER A 69 -11.61 -11.17 3.48
C SER A 69 -10.59 -12.25 3.09
N MET A 70 -9.32 -11.86 2.93
CA MET A 70 -8.24 -12.80 2.63
C MET A 70 -7.91 -13.69 3.84
N GLY A 71 -7.78 -13.08 5.01
CA GLY A 71 -7.45 -13.81 6.24
C GLY A 71 -8.50 -14.81 6.67
N ALA A 72 -9.76 -14.61 6.28
CA ALA A 72 -10.84 -15.55 6.58
C ALA A 72 -10.72 -16.87 5.82
N LEU A 73 -9.92 -16.94 4.75
CA LEU A 73 -9.81 -18.12 3.90
C LEU A 73 -8.97 -19.23 4.53
N SER A 74 -7.91 -18.90 5.24
CA SER A 74 -7.05 -19.89 5.88
C SER A 74 -6.10 -19.25 6.88
N ARG A 75 -5.48 -20.08 7.72
CA ARG A 75 -4.45 -19.65 8.66
C ARG A 75 -3.23 -19.07 7.92
N GLU A 76 -2.87 -19.69 6.80
CA GLU A 76 -1.75 -19.22 5.97
C GLU A 76 -1.98 -17.80 5.49
N PHE A 77 -3.17 -17.49 4.96
CA PHE A 77 -3.51 -16.14 4.53
C PHE A 77 -3.51 -15.16 5.71
N ARG A 78 -4.00 -15.57 6.88
CA ARG A 78 -3.95 -14.71 8.09
C ARG A 78 -2.52 -14.36 8.47
N ASP A 79 -1.60 -15.30 8.40
CA ASP A 79 -0.20 -15.06 8.75
C ASP A 79 0.45 -14.09 7.76
N ILE A 80 0.17 -14.24 6.46
CA ILE A 80 0.69 -13.32 5.44
C ILE A 80 0.08 -11.92 5.59
N VAL A 81 -1.22 -11.83 5.84
CA VAL A 81 -1.91 -10.55 6.08
C VAL A 81 -1.28 -9.83 7.29
N ARG A 82 -0.95 -10.56 8.34
CA ARG A 82 -0.28 -9.97 9.52
C ARG A 82 1.08 -9.37 9.15
N GLN A 83 1.84 -10.03 8.28
CA GLN A 83 3.09 -9.49 7.75
C GLN A 83 2.87 -8.21 6.94
N LEU A 84 1.83 -8.16 6.12
CA LEU A 84 1.48 -6.97 5.35
C LEU A 84 1.11 -5.79 6.26
N VAL A 85 0.38 -6.04 7.35
CA VAL A 85 0.05 -5.02 8.35
C VAL A 85 1.33 -4.48 9.00
N ASP A 86 2.26 -5.35 9.37
CA ASP A 86 3.56 -4.93 9.92
C ASP A 86 4.33 -4.06 8.91
N GLU A 87 4.27 -4.38 7.62
CA GLU A 87 4.86 -3.57 6.57
C GLU A 87 4.23 -2.18 6.49
N HIS A 88 2.90 -2.07 6.67
CA HIS A 88 2.22 -0.77 6.69
C HIS A 88 2.82 0.16 7.74
N TYR A 89 3.05 -0.33 8.95
CA TYR A 89 3.66 0.47 10.01
C TYR A 89 5.07 0.92 9.65
N ARG A 90 5.86 0.03 9.07
CA ARG A 90 7.23 0.36 8.65
C ARG A 90 7.25 1.40 7.53
N MET A 91 6.34 1.28 6.55
CA MET A 91 6.23 2.24 5.45
C MET A 91 5.81 3.62 5.94
N LEU A 92 4.79 3.68 6.80
CA LEU A 92 4.33 4.95 7.38
C LEU A 92 5.44 5.63 8.18
N SER A 93 6.18 4.86 8.96
CA SER A 93 7.30 5.36 9.74
C SER A 93 8.43 5.89 8.85
N ALA A 94 8.76 5.17 7.76
CA ALA A 94 9.79 5.58 6.81
C ALA A 94 9.44 6.89 6.11
N VAL A 95 8.20 7.02 5.63
CA VAL A 95 7.72 8.23 4.95
C VAL A 95 7.70 9.41 5.93
N SER A 96 7.16 9.22 7.13
CA SER A 96 7.11 10.26 8.16
C SER A 96 8.51 10.72 8.55
N GLY A 97 9.45 9.80 8.73
CA GLY A 97 10.83 10.10 9.06
C GLY A 97 11.54 10.90 7.97
N LEU A 98 11.35 10.51 6.72
CA LEU A 98 11.93 11.23 5.58
C LEU A 98 11.33 12.62 5.42
N SER A 99 10.01 12.75 5.57
CA SER A 99 9.31 14.04 5.50
C SER A 99 9.86 15.00 6.56
N ARG A 100 10.04 14.53 7.79
CA ARG A 100 10.59 15.33 8.89
C ARG A 100 12.01 15.77 8.59
N ARG A 101 12.88 14.87 8.13
CA ARG A 101 14.27 15.21 7.78
C ARG A 101 14.33 16.18 6.62
N ALA A 102 13.43 16.07 5.65
CA ALA A 102 13.35 17.00 4.54
C ALA A 102 12.95 18.42 5.00
N ARG A 103 12.13 18.52 6.06
CA ARG A 103 11.78 19.81 6.68
C ARG A 103 12.95 20.41 7.45
N ASP A 104 13.72 19.56 8.13
CA ASP A 104 14.83 19.99 9.00
C ASP A 104 16.18 19.95 8.28
N SER A 105 16.18 20.10 6.97
CA SER A 105 17.24 19.72 6.05
C SER A 105 18.51 20.56 6.05
N GLY A 106 18.83 21.29 7.11
CA GLY A 106 20.05 22.13 7.15
C GLY A 106 21.36 21.37 6.99
N GLU A 107 21.41 20.06 7.24
CA GLU A 107 22.65 19.25 7.28
C GLU A 107 22.71 18.16 6.22
N GLN A 108 21.60 17.80 5.57
CA GLN A 108 21.59 16.72 4.56
C GLN A 108 21.56 17.26 3.14
N GLU A 109 22.36 16.65 2.27
CA GLU A 109 22.35 16.96 0.86
C GLU A 109 21.01 16.59 0.24
N PRO A 110 20.38 17.47 -0.57
CA PRO A 110 19.11 17.17 -1.22
C PRO A 110 19.13 15.86 -2.01
N LYS A 111 20.23 15.53 -2.66
CA LYS A 111 20.35 14.30 -3.45
C LYS A 111 20.19 13.04 -2.59
N ASP A 112 20.64 13.07 -1.32
CA ASP A 112 20.53 11.92 -0.42
C ASP A 112 19.09 11.70 0.00
N LEU A 113 18.36 12.79 0.24
CA LEU A 113 16.92 12.73 0.55
C LEU A 113 16.11 12.24 -0.66
N ILE A 114 16.45 12.70 -1.85
CA ILE A 114 15.82 12.26 -3.11
C ILE A 114 16.07 10.77 -3.33
N GLN A 115 17.31 10.32 -3.13
CA GLN A 115 17.65 8.90 -3.26
C GLN A 115 16.88 8.04 -2.27
N GLU A 116 16.77 8.49 -1.03
CA GLU A 116 16.00 7.78 0.00
C GLU A 116 14.50 7.73 -0.36
N ALA A 117 13.96 8.80 -0.92
CA ALA A 117 12.59 8.82 -1.43
C ALA A 117 12.39 7.77 -2.52
N HIS A 118 13.34 7.62 -3.45
CA HIS A 118 13.30 6.59 -4.50
C HIS A 118 13.33 5.18 -3.90
N GLN A 119 14.10 4.96 -2.84
CA GLN A 119 14.13 3.67 -2.15
C GLN A 119 12.79 3.35 -1.48
N ILE A 120 12.17 4.34 -0.87
CA ILE A 120 10.83 4.19 -0.26
C ILE A 120 9.80 3.86 -1.35
N VAL A 121 9.83 4.56 -2.48
CA VAL A 121 8.94 4.27 -3.61
C VAL A 121 9.10 2.83 -4.09
N ALA A 122 10.35 2.36 -4.23
CA ALA A 122 10.61 0.98 -4.64
C ALA A 122 10.02 -0.03 -3.65
N SER A 123 10.15 0.23 -2.35
CA SER A 123 9.60 -0.62 -1.29
C SER A 123 8.07 -0.63 -1.32
N LEU A 124 7.45 0.52 -1.54
CA LEU A 124 5.99 0.64 -1.65
C LEU A 124 5.46 -0.11 -2.87
N ARG A 125 6.14 0.00 -4.01
CA ARG A 125 5.76 -0.73 -5.23
C ARG A 125 5.86 -2.24 -5.04
N LEU A 126 6.90 -2.70 -4.35
CA LEU A 126 7.06 -4.13 -4.04
C LEU A 126 5.94 -4.62 -3.11
N HIS A 127 5.60 -3.84 -2.09
CA HIS A 127 4.49 -4.15 -1.19
C HIS A 127 3.17 -4.29 -1.95
N GLU A 128 2.85 -3.33 -2.82
CA GLU A 128 1.64 -3.35 -3.65
C GLU A 128 1.60 -4.59 -4.55
N SER A 129 2.74 -4.92 -5.17
CA SER A 129 2.85 -6.11 -6.02
C SER A 129 2.57 -7.39 -5.25
N ARG A 130 3.13 -7.53 -4.06
CA ARG A 130 2.90 -8.70 -3.19
C ARG A 130 1.44 -8.79 -2.74
N GLU A 131 0.84 -7.65 -2.43
CA GLU A 131 -0.57 -7.61 -2.07
C GLU A 131 -1.48 -8.04 -3.22
N HIS A 132 -1.21 -7.59 -4.45
CA HIS A 132 -1.94 -8.02 -5.64
C HIS A 132 -1.80 -9.51 -5.90
N GLU A 133 -0.60 -10.05 -5.76
CA GLU A 133 -0.36 -11.49 -5.90
C GLU A 133 -1.11 -12.28 -4.85
N LEU A 134 -1.13 -11.81 -3.61
CA LEU A 134 -1.87 -12.44 -2.53
C LEU A 134 -3.38 -12.42 -2.79
N ALA A 135 -3.92 -11.30 -3.23
CA ALA A 135 -5.34 -11.17 -3.56
C ALA A 135 -5.73 -12.12 -4.69
N ALA A 136 -4.89 -12.24 -5.73
CA ALA A 136 -5.11 -13.19 -6.83
C ALA A 136 -5.11 -14.64 -6.32
N ALA A 137 -4.16 -14.99 -5.44
CA ALA A 137 -4.09 -16.31 -4.84
C ALA A 137 -5.31 -16.60 -3.94
N ALA A 138 -5.76 -15.58 -3.20
CA ALA A 138 -6.95 -15.68 -2.37
C ALA A 138 -8.22 -15.93 -3.20
N LEU A 139 -8.37 -15.24 -4.32
CA LEU A 139 -9.48 -15.46 -5.25
C LEU A 139 -9.49 -16.89 -5.77
N ARG A 140 -8.35 -17.40 -6.22
CA ARG A 140 -8.24 -18.80 -6.70
C ARG A 140 -8.59 -19.79 -5.58
N ARG A 141 -8.12 -19.55 -4.38
CA ARG A 141 -8.41 -20.41 -3.21
C ARG A 141 -9.91 -20.42 -2.90
N ALA A 142 -10.54 -19.25 -2.90
CA ALA A 142 -11.95 -19.12 -2.61
C ALA A 142 -12.82 -19.79 -3.67
N GLU A 143 -12.45 -19.65 -4.96
CA GLU A 143 -13.18 -20.26 -6.09
C GLU A 143 -13.09 -21.80 -6.09
N ASN A 144 -12.03 -22.35 -5.53
CA ASN A 144 -11.78 -23.80 -5.49
C ASN A 144 -12.31 -24.49 -4.23
N ARG A 145 -13.08 -23.80 -3.42
CA ARG A 145 -13.69 -24.37 -2.20
C ARG A 145 -14.93 -25.20 -2.47
#